data_c9989a92d569fa7e2c4b013c552807ae
#
_entry.id   c9989a92d569fa7e2c4b013c552807ae
#
_cell.length_a   1.000
_cell.length_b   1.000
_cell.length_c   1.000
_cell.angle_alpha   90.00
_cell.angle_beta   90.00
_cell.angle_gamma   90.00
#
_symmetry.space_group_name_H-M   'P 1'
#
loop_
_entity.id
_entity.type
_entity.pdbx_description
1 polymer ?
#
loop_
_entity_poly.entity_id
_entity_poly.type
_entity_poly.pdbx_seq_one_letter_code
_entity_poly.pdbx_strand_id
1 'polypeptide(L)'
;GKTPIVQGSWSHVVMVREDQRITVYLNGDVEPEIEEDLPIGYPDGCEQILLGGRADNFANLQGMMEEIALYDRALNPAEVAAHFKAAAVKQIKDPQDAVSAILADPTPTDAGQAIDTIQVRDGFEVQLVAAEPLVQDPVAIDWGPDGKLWVVEMADYPLGLDGKGQPGGRVRFLEDTNSDGLYDKTTLFAEGLSFPTGVLVWGNGILVTAAPQIVYLEDTSGDEKADVQRPLYSGFLQGNQQ
;
A
#
# COMPACT_ATOMS: atom_id res chain seq x y z
N GLY A 1 -15.75 -20.84 12.87
CA GLY A 1 -15.80 -21.83 11.79
C GLY A 1 -14.71 -22.88 11.98
N LYS A 2 -14.78 -23.91 11.19
CA LYS A 2 -13.86 -25.07 11.26
C LYS A 2 -12.77 -24.94 10.21
N THR A 3 -13.08 -24.29 9.08
CA THR A 3 -12.19 -24.15 7.93
C THR A 3 -11.39 -22.84 8.02
N PRO A 4 -10.05 -22.88 7.97
CA PRO A 4 -9.24 -21.68 7.94
C PRO A 4 -9.42 -20.94 6.61
N ILE A 5 -9.54 -19.61 6.67
CA ILE A 5 -9.50 -18.75 5.48
C ILE A 5 -8.04 -18.52 5.13
N VAL A 6 -7.66 -18.88 3.91
CA VAL A 6 -6.29 -18.77 3.41
C VAL A 6 -6.04 -17.34 2.95
N GLN A 7 -4.99 -16.72 3.47
CA GLN A 7 -4.57 -15.38 3.05
C GLN A 7 -4.20 -15.37 1.56
N GLY A 8 -4.60 -14.31 0.85
CA GLY A 8 -4.35 -14.20 -0.59
C GLY A 8 -5.28 -15.04 -1.47
N SER A 9 -6.28 -15.71 -0.89
CA SER A 9 -7.29 -16.49 -1.60
C SER A 9 -8.67 -15.86 -1.47
N TRP A 10 -9.45 -15.89 -2.54
CA TRP A 10 -10.84 -15.50 -2.50
C TRP A 10 -11.67 -16.56 -1.79
N SER A 11 -12.54 -16.12 -0.90
CA SER A 11 -13.48 -16.98 -0.22
C SER A 11 -14.90 -16.45 -0.40
N HIS A 12 -15.79 -17.33 -0.81
CA HIS A 12 -17.23 -17.03 -0.89
C HIS A 12 -17.86 -17.28 0.48
N VAL A 13 -18.39 -16.24 1.09
CA VAL A 13 -19.03 -16.31 2.42
C VAL A 13 -20.49 -15.91 2.31
N VAL A 14 -21.39 -16.77 2.77
CA VAL A 14 -22.82 -16.49 2.81
C VAL A 14 -23.32 -16.62 4.23
N MET A 15 -23.86 -15.54 4.79
CA MET A 15 -24.56 -15.54 6.06
C MET A 15 -26.05 -15.53 5.81
N VAL A 16 -26.72 -16.56 6.29
CA VAL A 16 -28.17 -16.69 6.24
C VAL A 16 -28.73 -16.49 7.62
N ARG A 17 -29.76 -15.68 7.72
CA ARG A 17 -30.54 -15.53 8.96
C ARG A 17 -31.98 -15.92 8.73
N GLU A 18 -32.47 -16.80 9.56
CA GLU A 18 -33.87 -17.20 9.62
C GLU A 18 -34.33 -17.10 11.08
N ASP A 19 -35.16 -16.11 11.38
CA ASP A 19 -35.56 -15.74 12.74
C ASP A 19 -34.33 -15.49 13.66
N GLN A 20 -34.13 -16.38 14.64
CA GLN A 20 -33.00 -16.32 15.58
C GLN A 20 -31.80 -17.17 15.13
N ARG A 21 -31.97 -17.99 14.11
CA ARG A 21 -30.95 -18.88 13.61
C ARG A 21 -30.06 -18.16 12.62
N ILE A 22 -28.76 -18.22 12.86
CA ILE A 22 -27.72 -17.73 11.94
C ILE A 22 -26.94 -18.93 11.44
N THR A 23 -26.81 -19.01 10.11
CA THR A 23 -26.04 -20.04 9.44
C THR A 23 -25.03 -19.39 8.53
N VAL A 24 -23.76 -19.79 8.59
CA VAL A 24 -22.71 -19.28 7.71
C VAL A 24 -22.17 -20.43 6.86
N TYR A 25 -22.19 -20.23 5.56
CA TYR A 25 -21.63 -21.14 4.57
C TYR A 25 -20.33 -20.57 4.00
N LEU A 26 -19.38 -21.45 3.73
CA LEU A 26 -18.11 -21.10 3.15
C LEU A 26 -17.89 -21.86 1.83
N ASN A 27 -17.49 -21.13 0.77
CA ASN A 27 -17.07 -21.71 -0.49
C ASN A 27 -18.07 -22.64 -1.17
N GLY A 28 -19.35 -22.37 -0.97
CA GLY A 28 -20.44 -23.12 -1.56
C GLY A 28 -20.66 -24.51 -0.97
N ASP A 29 -20.01 -24.83 0.16
CA ASP A 29 -20.30 -26.06 0.87
C ASP A 29 -21.76 -26.02 1.38
N VAL A 30 -22.43 -27.14 1.28
CA VAL A 30 -23.84 -27.31 1.77
C VAL A 30 -23.90 -27.54 3.29
N GLU A 31 -22.77 -27.98 3.87
CA GLU A 31 -22.62 -28.09 5.31
C GLU A 31 -22.16 -26.74 5.88
N PRO A 32 -22.84 -26.19 6.89
CA PRO A 32 -22.48 -24.89 7.41
C PRO A 32 -21.19 -24.93 8.25
N GLU A 33 -20.40 -23.87 8.11
CA GLU A 33 -19.24 -23.60 8.96
C GLU A 33 -19.63 -23.16 10.36
N ILE A 34 -20.70 -22.39 10.46
CA ILE A 34 -21.25 -21.89 11.72
C ILE A 34 -22.75 -22.03 11.65
N GLU A 35 -23.32 -22.54 12.71
CA GLU A 35 -24.77 -22.64 12.90
C GLU A 35 -25.08 -22.40 14.38
N GLU A 36 -25.78 -21.31 14.66
CA GLU A 36 -26.07 -20.87 16.03
C GLU A 36 -27.45 -20.23 16.13
N ASP A 37 -28.13 -20.47 17.24
CA ASP A 37 -29.34 -19.75 17.60
C ASP A 37 -28.97 -18.56 18.48
N LEU A 38 -29.03 -17.36 17.92
CA LEU A 38 -28.68 -16.12 18.60
C LEU A 38 -29.94 -15.29 18.83
N PRO A 39 -30.37 -15.07 20.09
CA PRO A 39 -31.50 -14.20 20.40
C PRO A 39 -31.12 -12.71 20.23
N ILE A 40 -30.67 -12.35 19.03
CA ILE A 40 -30.30 -10.99 18.73
C ILE A 40 -31.50 -10.25 18.18
N GLY A 41 -32.07 -9.34 18.98
CA GLY A 41 -32.98 -8.31 18.47
C GLY A 41 -32.20 -7.28 17.64
N TYR A 42 -32.83 -6.74 16.60
CA TYR A 42 -32.27 -5.54 15.97
C TYR A 42 -32.44 -4.38 16.96
N PRO A 43 -31.38 -3.60 17.22
CA PRO A 43 -31.53 -2.35 17.94
C PRO A 43 -32.51 -1.43 17.18
N ASP A 44 -33.45 -0.80 17.89
CA ASP A 44 -34.30 0.20 17.29
C ASP A 44 -33.45 1.32 16.66
N GLY A 45 -33.75 1.66 15.40
CA GLY A 45 -33.00 2.69 14.67
C GLY A 45 -31.70 2.22 14.00
N CYS A 46 -31.50 0.92 13.85
CA CYS A 46 -30.36 0.40 13.09
C CYS A 46 -30.63 0.56 11.58
N GLU A 47 -30.12 1.64 10.99
CA GLU A 47 -30.31 1.96 9.57
C GLU A 47 -29.07 1.64 8.70
N GLN A 48 -28.03 1.06 9.29
CA GLN A 48 -26.75 0.83 8.63
C GLN A 48 -26.31 -0.63 8.72
N ILE A 49 -25.81 -1.13 7.60
CA ILE A 49 -25.08 -2.41 7.53
C ILE A 49 -23.61 -2.06 7.28
N LEU A 50 -22.74 -2.54 8.16
CA LEU A 50 -21.30 -2.39 8.01
C LEU A 50 -20.71 -3.68 7.45
N LEU A 51 -20.01 -3.59 6.33
CA LEU A 51 -19.35 -4.71 5.68
C LEU A 51 -17.84 -4.57 5.85
N GLY A 52 -17.21 -5.65 6.28
CA GLY A 52 -15.75 -5.67 6.48
C GLY A 52 -15.24 -4.88 7.68
N GLY A 53 -16.13 -4.37 8.53
CA GLY A 53 -15.71 -3.59 9.69
C GLY A 53 -16.80 -3.47 10.75
N ARG A 54 -16.45 -2.80 11.83
CA ARG A 54 -17.34 -2.46 12.95
C ARG A 54 -17.39 -0.94 13.12
N ALA A 55 -18.48 -0.43 13.69
CA ALA A 55 -18.65 1.00 13.95
C ALA A 55 -17.59 1.59 14.90
N ASP A 56 -16.93 0.75 15.70
CA ASP A 56 -15.86 1.12 16.63
C ASP A 56 -14.46 0.98 16.05
N ASN A 57 -14.33 0.69 14.74
CA ASN A 57 -13.07 0.43 14.02
C ASN A 57 -12.23 -0.73 14.59
N PHE A 58 -12.83 -1.63 15.36
CA PHE A 58 -12.15 -2.80 15.88
C PHE A 58 -12.23 -3.97 14.89
N ALA A 59 -11.10 -4.64 14.64
CA ALA A 59 -10.99 -5.84 13.81
C ALA A 59 -11.59 -5.67 12.40
N ASN A 60 -11.24 -4.60 11.71
CA ASN A 60 -11.63 -4.39 10.33
C ASN A 60 -10.97 -5.40 9.40
N LEU A 61 -11.66 -5.75 8.30
CA LEU A 61 -11.12 -6.60 7.26
C LEU A 61 -9.90 -5.93 6.61
N GLN A 62 -8.80 -6.65 6.58
CA GLN A 62 -7.63 -6.30 5.76
C GLN A 62 -7.67 -7.16 4.50
N GLY A 63 -8.26 -6.64 3.44
CA GLY A 63 -8.47 -7.39 2.21
C GLY A 63 -9.42 -6.70 1.25
N MET A 64 -9.81 -7.42 0.20
CA MET A 64 -10.78 -6.96 -0.80
C MET A 64 -12.11 -7.68 -0.65
N MET A 65 -13.20 -7.02 -1.04
CA MET A 65 -14.53 -7.61 -1.15
C MET A 65 -15.11 -7.31 -2.53
N GLU A 66 -15.72 -8.31 -3.14
CA GLU A 66 -16.40 -8.22 -4.43
C GLU A 66 -17.76 -8.94 -4.36
N GLU A 67 -18.61 -8.69 -5.33
CA GLU A 67 -19.89 -9.38 -5.52
C GLU A 67 -20.78 -9.40 -4.26
N ILE A 68 -20.90 -8.23 -3.60
CA ILE A 68 -21.73 -8.10 -2.41
C ILE A 68 -23.20 -8.08 -2.80
N ALA A 69 -24.00 -9.01 -2.25
CA ALA A 69 -25.44 -9.09 -2.48
C ALA A 69 -26.20 -9.24 -1.17
N LEU A 70 -27.37 -8.60 -1.10
CA LEU A 70 -28.32 -8.71 0.01
C LEU A 70 -29.62 -9.28 -0.52
N TYR A 71 -30.18 -10.23 0.23
CA TYR A 71 -31.45 -10.90 -0.09
C TYR A 71 -32.46 -10.62 1.01
N ASP A 72 -33.70 -10.44 0.64
CA ASP A 72 -34.84 -10.23 1.53
C ASP A 72 -35.44 -11.56 2.06
N ARG A 73 -34.78 -12.69 1.76
CA ARG A 73 -35.14 -14.04 2.18
C ARG A 73 -33.91 -14.87 2.54
N ALA A 74 -34.14 -15.89 3.32
CA ALA A 74 -33.12 -16.91 3.55
C ALA A 74 -32.83 -17.69 2.26
N LEU A 75 -31.53 -17.88 1.96
CA LEU A 75 -31.09 -18.77 0.89
C LEU A 75 -30.94 -20.19 1.43
N ASN A 76 -31.37 -21.16 0.63
CA ASN A 76 -31.12 -22.55 0.98
C ASN A 76 -29.71 -23.00 0.57
N PRO A 77 -29.19 -24.12 1.12
CA PRO A 77 -27.81 -24.57 0.82
C PRO A 77 -27.54 -24.82 -0.68
N ALA A 78 -28.54 -25.27 -1.44
CA ALA A 78 -28.38 -25.50 -2.88
C ALA A 78 -28.24 -24.19 -3.64
N GLU A 79 -28.92 -23.12 -3.25
CA GLU A 79 -28.75 -21.79 -3.81
C GLU A 79 -27.37 -21.22 -3.48
N VAL A 80 -26.88 -21.39 -2.26
CA VAL A 80 -25.52 -21.00 -1.85
C VAL A 80 -24.47 -21.70 -2.71
N ALA A 81 -24.60 -23.00 -2.93
CA ALA A 81 -23.72 -23.77 -3.79
C ALA A 81 -23.79 -23.31 -5.26
N ALA A 82 -24.97 -22.96 -5.74
CA ALA A 82 -25.17 -22.46 -7.10
C ALA A 82 -24.49 -21.08 -7.30
N HIS A 83 -24.60 -20.17 -6.30
CA HIS A 83 -23.93 -18.86 -6.33
C HIS A 83 -22.41 -19.01 -6.38
N PHE A 84 -21.84 -19.85 -5.53
CA PHE A 84 -20.41 -20.14 -5.53
C PHE A 84 -19.93 -20.67 -6.88
N LYS A 85 -20.68 -21.60 -7.46
CA LYS A 85 -20.38 -22.14 -8.78
C LYS A 85 -20.47 -21.08 -9.87
N ALA A 86 -21.44 -20.20 -9.80
CA ALA A 86 -21.62 -19.10 -10.77
C ALA A 86 -20.52 -18.05 -10.68
N ALA A 87 -20.04 -17.75 -9.47
CA ALA A 87 -18.97 -16.80 -9.22
C ALA A 87 -17.60 -17.29 -9.74
N ALA A 88 -17.45 -18.57 -10.06
CA ALA A 88 -16.22 -19.20 -10.58
C ALA A 88 -14.97 -18.86 -9.72
N VAL A 89 -15.15 -18.77 -8.41
CA VAL A 89 -14.10 -18.37 -7.46
C VAL A 89 -12.90 -19.32 -7.55
N LYS A 90 -11.74 -18.79 -7.89
CA LYS A 90 -10.48 -19.56 -7.89
C LYS A 90 -9.97 -19.64 -6.45
N GLN A 91 -10.13 -20.81 -5.86
CA GLN A 91 -9.62 -21.08 -4.52
C GLN A 91 -8.19 -21.59 -4.54
N ILE A 92 -7.41 -21.11 -3.60
CA ILE A 92 -6.11 -21.67 -3.23
C ILE A 92 -6.36 -22.55 -2.00
N LYS A 93 -6.26 -23.87 -2.18
CA LYS A 93 -6.57 -24.86 -1.12
C LYS A 93 -5.41 -25.09 -0.16
N ASP A 94 -4.18 -24.84 -0.60
CA ASP A 94 -2.97 -25.00 0.19
C ASP A 94 -2.38 -23.62 0.52
N PRO A 95 -2.12 -23.29 1.79
CA PRO A 95 -1.41 -22.08 2.17
C PRO A 95 -0.05 -21.92 1.46
N GLN A 96 0.62 -23.03 1.15
CA GLN A 96 1.89 -23.04 0.40
C GLN A 96 1.69 -22.56 -1.05
N ASP A 97 0.54 -22.92 -1.66
CA ASP A 97 0.20 -22.45 -3.02
C ASP A 97 -0.13 -20.94 -3.01
N ALA A 98 -0.75 -20.42 -1.93
CA ALA A 98 -0.98 -19.00 -1.77
C ALA A 98 0.34 -18.22 -1.63
N VAL A 99 1.25 -18.72 -0.80
CA VAL A 99 2.59 -18.16 -0.64
C VAL A 99 3.35 -18.22 -1.97
N SER A 100 3.28 -19.34 -2.68
CA SER A 100 3.91 -19.49 -3.98
C SER A 100 3.31 -18.58 -5.04
N ALA A 101 1.99 -18.32 -5.00
CA ALA A 101 1.32 -17.38 -5.90
C ALA A 101 1.67 -15.91 -5.61
N ILE A 102 1.89 -15.58 -4.33
CA ILE A 102 2.36 -14.25 -3.90
C ILE A 102 3.85 -14.08 -4.25
N LEU A 103 4.65 -15.14 -4.07
CA LEU A 103 6.08 -15.14 -4.39
C LEU A 103 6.37 -15.36 -5.89
N ALA A 104 5.41 -15.85 -6.66
CA ALA A 104 5.44 -15.81 -8.11
C ALA A 104 5.11 -14.40 -8.60
N ASP A 105 5.88 -13.44 -8.08
CA ASP A 105 5.75 -12.04 -8.45
C ASP A 105 5.88 -11.90 -9.98
N PRO A 106 4.94 -11.23 -10.64
CA PRO A 106 5.12 -10.95 -12.06
C PRO A 106 6.44 -10.20 -12.24
N THR A 107 7.22 -10.61 -13.20
CA THR A 107 8.46 -9.92 -13.57
C THR A 107 8.15 -8.41 -13.61
N PRO A 108 8.94 -7.56 -12.94
CA PRO A 108 8.69 -6.12 -12.97
C PRO A 108 8.48 -5.63 -14.39
N THR A 109 7.41 -4.88 -14.61
CA THR A 109 7.13 -4.29 -15.91
C THR A 109 8.16 -3.18 -16.17
N ASP A 110 8.74 -3.16 -17.36
CA ASP A 110 9.61 -2.06 -17.79
C ASP A 110 8.90 -0.72 -17.63
N ALA A 111 9.63 0.31 -17.17
CA ALA A 111 9.05 1.61 -16.85
C ALA A 111 8.33 2.25 -18.04
N GLY A 112 8.86 2.09 -19.25
CA GLY A 112 8.21 2.57 -20.47
C GLY A 112 6.90 1.85 -20.79
N GLN A 113 6.82 0.56 -20.49
CA GLN A 113 5.61 -0.23 -20.67
C GLN A 113 4.59 -0.02 -19.56
N ALA A 114 5.05 0.32 -18.34
CA ALA A 114 4.19 0.58 -17.20
C ALA A 114 3.26 1.79 -17.45
N ILE A 115 3.70 2.78 -18.21
CA ILE A 115 2.89 3.96 -18.57
C ILE A 115 1.61 3.54 -19.29
N ASP A 116 1.68 2.57 -20.19
CA ASP A 116 0.53 2.11 -20.99
C ASP A 116 -0.56 1.46 -20.12
N THR A 117 -0.23 1.10 -18.89
CA THR A 117 -1.19 0.53 -17.94
C THR A 117 -1.94 1.57 -17.11
N ILE A 118 -1.49 2.83 -17.12
CA ILE A 118 -2.06 3.91 -16.32
C ILE A 118 -3.18 4.59 -17.10
N GLN A 119 -4.39 4.53 -16.58
CA GLN A 119 -5.54 5.21 -17.15
C GLN A 119 -5.73 6.58 -16.52
N VAL A 120 -5.78 7.61 -17.34
CA VAL A 120 -6.03 8.98 -16.90
C VAL A 120 -7.32 9.54 -17.51
N ARG A 121 -7.85 10.60 -16.91
CA ARG A 121 -9.02 11.29 -17.39
C ARG A 121 -8.72 11.98 -18.74
N ASP A 122 -9.75 12.14 -19.58
CA ASP A 122 -9.66 12.89 -20.83
C ASP A 122 -9.05 14.28 -20.62
N GLY A 123 -8.08 14.63 -21.45
CA GLY A 123 -7.34 15.89 -21.38
C GLY A 123 -6.07 15.84 -20.51
N PHE A 124 -5.75 14.69 -19.91
CA PHE A 124 -4.49 14.44 -19.22
C PHE A 124 -3.69 13.36 -19.95
N GLU A 125 -2.40 13.43 -19.85
CA GLU A 125 -1.46 12.40 -20.30
C GLU A 125 -0.49 12.03 -19.19
N VAL A 126 0.07 10.81 -19.25
CA VAL A 126 1.11 10.36 -18.34
C VAL A 126 2.44 10.42 -19.07
N GLN A 127 3.44 11.00 -18.41
CA GLN A 127 4.79 11.07 -18.93
C GLN A 127 5.75 10.43 -17.93
N LEU A 128 6.68 9.62 -18.44
CA LEU A 128 7.79 9.10 -17.65
C LEU A 128 8.86 10.19 -17.57
N VAL A 129 9.09 10.75 -16.39
CA VAL A 129 10.10 11.80 -16.20
C VAL A 129 11.42 11.25 -15.67
N ALA A 130 11.38 10.14 -14.92
CA ALA A 130 12.56 9.42 -14.43
C ALA A 130 12.19 8.00 -14.05
N ALA A 131 13.14 7.08 -14.16
CA ALA A 131 13.03 5.69 -13.74
C ALA A 131 14.39 5.17 -13.25
N GLU A 132 14.44 3.94 -12.79
CA GLU A 132 15.70 3.26 -12.53
C GLU A 132 16.58 3.22 -13.80
N PRO A 133 17.89 3.42 -13.67
CA PRO A 133 18.67 3.53 -12.43
C PRO A 133 18.84 4.96 -11.90
N LEU A 134 18.18 5.97 -12.47
CA LEU A 134 18.32 7.36 -12.04
C LEU A 134 17.74 7.60 -10.65
N VAL A 135 16.64 6.93 -10.32
CA VAL A 135 15.98 6.95 -9.01
C VAL A 135 15.66 5.54 -8.56
N GLN A 136 15.68 5.28 -7.24
CA GLN A 136 15.30 4.01 -6.63
C GLN A 136 14.48 4.27 -5.37
N ASP A 137 13.39 3.53 -5.18
CA ASP A 137 12.52 3.64 -4.00
C ASP A 137 12.12 5.09 -3.63
N PRO A 138 11.66 5.92 -4.59
CA PRO A 138 11.34 7.31 -4.33
C PRO A 138 10.08 7.43 -3.45
N VAL A 139 10.16 8.23 -2.38
CA VAL A 139 9.04 8.45 -1.43
C VAL A 139 8.57 9.90 -1.39
N ALA A 140 9.42 10.86 -1.79
CA ALA A 140 9.06 12.27 -1.86
C ALA A 140 9.89 13.00 -2.92
N ILE A 141 9.30 14.03 -3.50
CA ILE A 141 9.95 14.89 -4.50
C ILE A 141 9.65 16.37 -4.23
N ASP A 142 10.54 17.23 -4.67
CA ASP A 142 10.32 18.68 -4.75
C ASP A 142 11.18 19.27 -5.88
N TRP A 143 10.78 20.44 -6.39
CA TRP A 143 11.52 21.11 -7.46
C TRP A 143 12.27 22.34 -6.95
N GLY A 144 13.53 22.40 -7.30
CA GLY A 144 14.34 23.60 -7.10
C GLY A 144 14.00 24.72 -8.10
N PRO A 145 14.32 25.97 -7.76
CA PRO A 145 14.13 27.11 -8.66
C PRO A 145 15.01 27.03 -9.91
N ASP A 146 16.02 26.17 -9.90
CA ASP A 146 16.94 25.86 -11.00
C ASP A 146 16.43 24.71 -11.90
N GLY A 147 15.23 24.18 -11.63
CA GLY A 147 14.63 23.08 -12.38
C GLY A 147 15.10 21.69 -11.97
N LYS A 148 15.99 21.57 -10.99
CA LYS A 148 16.39 20.27 -10.45
C LYS A 148 15.23 19.60 -9.74
N LEU A 149 15.03 18.32 -10.00
CA LEU A 149 14.07 17.47 -9.28
C LEU A 149 14.79 16.80 -8.11
N TRP A 150 14.46 17.22 -6.91
CA TRP A 150 14.94 16.62 -5.67
C TRP A 150 14.12 15.41 -5.31
N VAL A 151 14.79 14.30 -4.97
CA VAL A 151 14.15 13.01 -4.69
C VAL A 151 14.70 12.44 -3.40
N VAL A 152 13.80 12.04 -2.51
CA VAL A 152 14.12 11.24 -1.33
C VAL A 152 13.87 9.78 -1.63
N GLU A 153 14.89 8.96 -1.39
CA GLU A 153 14.87 7.50 -1.54
C GLU A 153 14.93 6.85 -0.15
N MET A 154 14.01 5.92 0.13
CA MET A 154 13.91 5.24 1.43
C MET A 154 14.32 3.76 1.30
N ALA A 155 15.61 3.52 1.02
CA ALA A 155 16.15 2.17 0.87
C ALA A 155 16.23 1.37 2.18
N ASP A 156 16.02 2.01 3.34
CA ASP A 156 16.10 1.42 4.66
C ASP A 156 14.74 0.94 5.23
N TYR A 157 13.65 1.12 4.52
CA TYR A 157 12.34 0.63 4.96
C TYR A 157 12.22 -0.90 4.74
N PRO A 158 11.59 -1.67 5.66
CA PRO A 158 11.01 -1.24 6.94
C PRO A 158 11.96 -1.39 8.15
N LEU A 159 13.08 -2.10 8.02
CA LEU A 159 13.89 -2.54 9.16
C LEU A 159 15.33 -2.04 9.13
N GLY A 160 15.66 -1.10 8.27
CA GLY A 160 17.05 -0.67 8.02
C GLY A 160 17.78 -1.59 7.03
N LEU A 161 18.92 -1.15 6.52
CA LEU A 161 19.73 -1.92 5.55
C LEU A 161 20.19 -3.27 6.07
N ASP A 162 20.33 -3.42 7.40
CA ASP A 162 20.80 -4.62 8.07
C ASP A 162 19.70 -5.41 8.79
N GLY A 163 18.43 -4.98 8.64
CA GLY A 163 17.30 -5.52 9.38
C GLY A 163 17.29 -5.15 10.88
N LYS A 164 18.11 -4.19 11.31
CA LYS A 164 18.26 -3.74 12.70
C LYS A 164 18.21 -2.21 12.85
N GLY A 165 17.77 -1.52 11.81
CA GLY A 165 17.61 -0.08 11.82
C GLY A 165 18.81 0.71 11.29
N GLN A 166 19.74 0.08 10.56
CA GLN A 166 20.83 0.82 9.92
C GLN A 166 20.27 1.80 8.89
N PRO A 167 20.55 3.11 9.02
CA PRO A 167 20.10 4.11 8.08
C PRO A 167 20.63 3.87 6.66
N GLY A 168 19.75 4.02 5.67
CA GLY A 168 20.08 3.81 4.26
C GLY A 168 19.40 4.80 3.33
N GLY A 169 18.63 5.73 3.90
CA GLY A 169 17.94 6.75 3.13
C GLY A 169 18.88 7.70 2.44
N ARG A 170 18.49 8.15 1.25
CA ARG A 170 19.29 9.02 0.38
C ARG A 170 18.49 10.20 -0.12
N VAL A 171 19.19 11.25 -0.49
CA VAL A 171 18.65 12.34 -1.29
C VAL A 171 19.46 12.47 -2.55
N ARG A 172 18.75 12.52 -3.67
CA ARG A 172 19.33 12.82 -4.99
C ARG A 172 18.69 14.06 -5.56
N PHE A 173 19.34 14.65 -6.53
CA PHE A 173 18.66 15.52 -7.47
C PHE A 173 18.92 15.06 -8.90
N LEU A 174 17.94 15.31 -9.74
CA LEU A 174 17.96 14.98 -11.16
C LEU A 174 17.96 16.26 -11.98
N GLU A 175 18.63 16.20 -13.12
CA GLU A 175 18.73 17.29 -14.09
C GLU A 175 18.28 16.80 -15.46
N ASP A 176 17.51 17.62 -16.14
CA ASP A 176 17.22 17.51 -17.57
C ASP A 176 18.27 18.34 -18.32
N THR A 177 19.33 17.66 -18.78
CA THR A 177 20.49 18.36 -19.34
C THR A 177 20.30 18.78 -20.79
N ASN A 178 19.30 18.21 -21.47
CA ASN A 178 19.00 18.44 -22.88
C ASN A 178 17.70 19.23 -23.10
N SER A 179 16.94 19.52 -22.04
CA SER A 179 15.67 20.26 -22.04
C SER A 179 14.56 19.60 -22.86
N ASP A 180 14.50 18.28 -22.86
CA ASP A 180 13.42 17.51 -23.52
C ASP A 180 12.25 17.17 -22.59
N GLY A 181 12.33 17.52 -21.30
CA GLY A 181 11.33 17.24 -20.29
C GLY A 181 11.56 15.93 -19.55
N LEU A 182 12.62 15.19 -19.88
CA LEU A 182 13.01 13.94 -19.21
C LEU A 182 14.31 14.19 -18.43
N TYR A 183 14.37 13.66 -17.22
CA TYR A 183 15.60 13.74 -16.44
C TYR A 183 16.59 12.68 -16.90
N ASP A 184 17.80 13.09 -17.24
CA ASP A 184 18.84 12.23 -17.82
C ASP A 184 20.12 12.14 -16.98
N LYS A 185 20.26 13.00 -15.95
CA LYS A 185 21.39 12.98 -15.02
C LYS A 185 20.88 12.90 -13.58
N THR A 186 21.53 12.10 -12.75
CA THR A 186 21.28 12.00 -11.31
C THR A 186 22.55 12.22 -10.51
N THR A 187 22.43 12.97 -9.42
CA THR A 187 23.53 13.23 -8.47
C THR A 187 23.11 12.80 -7.07
N LEU A 188 23.94 12.01 -6.40
CA LEU A 188 23.74 11.66 -4.99
C LEU A 188 24.21 12.84 -4.12
N PHE A 189 23.24 13.53 -3.51
CA PHE A 189 23.47 14.72 -2.69
C PHE A 189 23.77 14.38 -1.23
N ALA A 190 23.03 13.43 -0.64
CA ALA A 190 23.23 12.98 0.73
C ALA A 190 22.80 11.53 0.90
N GLU A 191 23.43 10.82 1.86
CA GLU A 191 23.10 9.44 2.20
C GLU A 191 23.20 9.20 3.72
N GLY A 192 22.77 8.02 4.17
CA GLY A 192 22.80 7.65 5.59
C GLY A 192 21.74 8.33 6.44
N LEU A 193 20.66 8.79 5.81
CA LEU A 193 19.49 9.34 6.51
C LEU A 193 18.62 8.21 7.05
N SER A 194 18.01 8.44 8.22
CA SER A 194 17.13 7.44 8.85
C SER A 194 15.71 7.62 8.35
N PHE A 195 15.21 6.67 7.59
CA PHE A 195 13.83 6.62 7.09
C PHE A 195 13.31 7.99 6.62
N PRO A 196 13.96 8.63 5.65
CA PRO A 196 13.56 9.94 5.19
C PRO A 196 12.23 9.86 4.43
N THR A 197 11.30 10.78 4.73
CA THR A 197 9.93 10.74 4.22
C THR A 197 9.49 11.98 3.46
N GLY A 198 10.30 13.03 3.41
CA GLY A 198 9.94 14.26 2.75
C GLY A 198 11.14 15.13 2.44
N VAL A 199 11.03 15.97 1.43
CA VAL A 199 12.02 16.98 1.03
C VAL A 199 11.31 18.29 0.71
N LEU A 200 11.98 19.39 1.03
CA LEU A 200 11.57 20.74 0.66
C LEU A 200 12.81 21.55 0.30
N VAL A 201 12.87 22.09 -0.88
CA VAL A 201 13.92 23.03 -1.28
C VAL A 201 13.74 24.33 -0.52
N TRP A 202 14.76 24.75 0.24
CA TRP A 202 14.68 25.91 1.12
C TRP A 202 15.99 26.64 1.25
N GLY A 203 15.99 27.93 0.92
CA GLY A 203 17.20 28.77 0.97
C GLY A 203 18.26 28.28 -0.01
N ASN A 204 19.47 28.03 0.47
CA ASN A 204 20.58 27.51 -0.33
C ASN A 204 20.70 25.98 -0.28
N GLY A 205 19.75 25.30 0.35
CA GLY A 205 19.79 23.85 0.55
C GLY A 205 18.43 23.24 0.54
N ILE A 206 18.26 22.17 1.32
CA ILE A 206 17.01 21.45 1.44
C ILE A 206 16.70 21.10 2.91
N LEU A 207 15.42 20.99 3.21
CA LEU A 207 14.93 20.39 4.44
C LEU A 207 14.50 18.95 4.16
N VAL A 208 14.91 18.01 4.99
CA VAL A 208 14.54 16.60 4.88
C VAL A 208 13.89 16.15 6.20
N THR A 209 12.71 15.55 6.11
CA THR A 209 12.08 14.87 7.25
C THR A 209 12.69 13.48 7.38
N ALA A 210 13.48 13.27 8.41
CA ALA A 210 14.14 12.00 8.72
C ALA A 210 14.03 11.75 10.23
N ALA A 211 13.01 11.01 10.65
CA ALA A 211 12.72 10.80 12.06
C ALA A 211 13.95 10.30 12.85
N PRO A 212 14.22 10.86 14.04
CA PRO A 212 13.39 11.77 14.83
C PRO A 212 13.59 13.27 14.54
N GLN A 213 14.11 13.63 13.39
CA GLN A 213 14.58 14.98 13.08
C GLN A 213 13.98 15.53 11.79
N ILE A 214 13.97 16.86 11.68
CA ILE A 214 13.98 17.58 10.40
C ILE A 214 15.37 18.15 10.25
N VAL A 215 16.03 17.76 9.17
CA VAL A 215 17.45 18.06 8.92
C VAL A 215 17.57 19.04 7.77
N TYR A 216 18.39 20.06 7.94
CA TYR A 216 18.84 20.93 6.87
C TYR A 216 20.12 20.39 6.27
N LEU A 217 20.15 20.29 4.95
CA LEU A 217 21.30 19.85 4.15
C LEU A 217 21.67 20.95 3.17
N GLU A 218 22.96 21.24 3.03
CA GLU A 218 23.48 22.25 2.11
C GLU A 218 24.84 21.81 1.57
N ASP A 219 25.10 22.13 0.31
CA ASP A 219 26.43 22.09 -0.31
C ASP A 219 27.02 23.49 -0.28
N THR A 220 28.04 23.71 0.55
CA THR A 220 28.77 25.00 0.63
C THR A 220 30.08 24.98 -0.16
N SER A 221 30.53 23.81 -0.56
CA SER A 221 31.78 23.61 -1.31
C SER A 221 31.61 23.71 -2.82
N GLY A 222 30.39 23.46 -3.33
CA GLY A 222 30.05 23.45 -4.75
C GLY A 222 30.42 22.15 -5.47
N ASP A 223 30.55 21.03 -4.73
CA ASP A 223 30.85 19.71 -5.29
C ASP A 223 29.61 18.84 -5.52
N GLU A 224 28.44 19.46 -5.41
CA GLU A 224 27.13 18.81 -5.58
C GLU A 224 26.79 17.75 -4.49
N LYS A 225 27.44 17.83 -3.32
CA LYS A 225 27.19 16.99 -2.15
C LYS A 225 26.97 17.83 -0.92
N ALA A 226 26.08 17.35 -0.03
CA ALA A 226 25.84 18.01 1.23
C ALA A 226 27.07 17.90 2.15
N ASP A 227 27.73 19.01 2.43
CA ASP A 227 28.79 19.14 3.43
C ASP A 227 28.29 19.76 4.74
N VAL A 228 27.09 20.31 4.74
CA VAL A 228 26.37 20.73 5.93
C VAL A 228 25.18 19.81 6.17
N GLN A 229 25.16 19.19 7.35
CA GLN A 229 24.01 18.43 7.85
C GLN A 229 23.66 18.92 9.26
N ARG A 230 22.56 19.62 9.40
CA ARG A 230 22.17 20.26 10.66
C ARG A 230 20.72 19.95 11.03
N PRO A 231 20.47 19.24 12.15
CA PRO A 231 19.13 19.11 12.68
C PRO A 231 18.57 20.49 13.06
N LEU A 232 17.41 20.84 12.49
CA LEU A 232 16.68 22.05 12.87
C LEU A 232 15.66 21.76 13.95
N TYR A 233 15.01 20.63 13.87
CA TYR A 233 14.02 20.17 14.83
C TYR A 233 14.28 18.72 15.17
N SER A 234 13.99 18.35 16.42
CA SER A 234 14.11 16.97 16.92
C SER A 234 12.96 16.62 17.85
N GLY A 235 12.80 15.33 18.14
CA GLY A 235 11.76 14.85 19.07
C GLY A 235 10.53 14.30 18.36
N PHE A 236 10.58 14.11 17.04
CA PHE A 236 9.56 13.34 16.31
C PHE A 236 9.70 11.86 16.63
N LEU A 237 8.56 11.14 16.65
CA LEU A 237 8.55 9.73 17.01
C LEU A 237 9.34 8.89 16.00
N GLN A 238 10.27 8.06 16.49
CA GLN A 238 11.05 7.14 15.66
C GLN A 238 10.33 5.83 15.35
N GLY A 239 9.26 5.52 16.07
CA GLY A 239 8.55 4.28 15.91
C GLY A 239 7.40 4.44 14.92
N ASN A 240 7.65 4.31 13.63
CA ASN A 240 6.58 4.01 12.70
C ASN A 240 6.37 2.50 12.72
N GLN A 241 5.48 2.04 13.54
CA GLN A 241 4.96 0.68 13.48
C GLN A 241 3.66 0.76 12.67
N GLN A 242 3.79 0.54 11.38
CA GLN A 242 2.66 0.17 10.56
C GLN A 242 2.43 -1.33 10.63
#